data_cbbe403c9d478337395bfe9bb1bce017
#
_entry.id   cbbe403c9d478337395bfe9bb1bce017
#
_cell.length_a   1.000
_cell.length_b   1.000
_cell.length_c   1.000
_cell.angle_alpha   90.00
_cell.angle_beta   90.00
_cell.angle_gamma   90.00
#
_symmetry.space_group_name_H-M   'P 1'
#
loop_
_entity.id
_entity.type
_entity.pdbx_description
1 polymer ?
#
loop_
_entity_poly.entity_id
_entity_poly.type
_entity_poly.pdbx_seq_one_letter_code
_entity_poly.pdbx_strand_id
1 'polypeptide(L)'
;MAHFDFELFRQEVANIVSQIPRGYVLTYGRIARLSGYPSHARQVGRALHGMTDKAIPCHRVVDSVGRTAPNWPAQRTLLAAEN
;
A
#
# COMPACT_ATOMS: atom_id res chain seq x y z
N MET A 1 -9.54 25.09 7.28
CA MET A 1 -8.33 24.29 7.09
C MET A 1 -8.68 22.81 7.03
N ALA A 2 -8.16 22.11 6.06
CA ALA A 2 -8.41 20.68 5.92
C ALA A 2 -7.76 19.93 7.09
N HIS A 3 -8.50 18.99 7.64
CA HIS A 3 -8.08 18.20 8.76
C HIS A 3 -7.73 16.80 8.24
N PHE A 4 -6.52 16.31 8.55
CA PHE A 4 -6.14 14.98 8.12
C PHE A 4 -6.96 13.94 8.86
N ASP A 5 -7.74 13.15 8.13
CA ASP A 5 -8.57 12.09 8.69
C ASP A 5 -7.99 10.75 8.29
N PHE A 6 -7.38 10.04 9.25
CA PHE A 6 -6.72 8.78 8.97
C PHE A 6 -7.70 7.72 8.44
N GLU A 7 -8.94 7.70 8.93
CA GLU A 7 -9.90 6.71 8.48
C GLU A 7 -10.28 6.90 7.01
N LEU A 8 -10.50 8.14 6.59
CA LEU A 8 -10.76 8.44 5.18
C LEU A 8 -9.53 8.15 4.33
N PHE A 9 -8.36 8.48 4.85
CA PHE A 9 -7.10 8.20 4.17
C PHE A 9 -6.92 6.69 3.97
N ARG A 10 -7.22 5.90 4.99
CA ARG A 10 -7.13 4.43 4.93
C ARG A 10 -8.05 3.87 3.87
N GLN A 11 -9.28 4.39 3.77
CA GLN A 11 -10.23 3.98 2.75
C GLN A 11 -9.70 4.31 1.35
N GLU A 12 -9.10 5.48 1.17
CA GLU A 12 -8.53 5.87 -0.11
C GLU A 12 -7.35 5.00 -0.47
N VAL A 13 -6.48 4.68 0.49
CA VAL A 13 -5.35 3.78 0.28
C VAL A 13 -5.86 2.40 -0.15
N ALA A 14 -6.88 1.88 0.52
CA ALA A 14 -7.47 0.59 0.16
C ALA A 14 -8.00 0.60 -1.28
N ASN A 15 -8.66 1.69 -1.67
CA ASN A 15 -9.19 1.84 -3.02
C ASN A 15 -8.07 1.84 -4.06
N ILE A 16 -6.98 2.58 -3.80
CA ILE A 16 -5.84 2.64 -4.71
C ILE A 16 -5.17 1.28 -4.83
N VAL A 17 -4.91 0.62 -3.70
CA VAL A 17 -4.22 -0.67 -3.68
C VAL A 17 -5.05 -1.74 -4.37
N SER A 18 -6.38 -1.71 -4.21
CA SER A 18 -7.26 -2.69 -4.83
C SER A 18 -7.21 -2.63 -6.36
N GLN A 19 -6.72 -1.53 -6.92
CA GLN A 19 -6.63 -1.35 -8.38
C GLN A 19 -5.27 -1.73 -8.95
N ILE A 20 -4.31 -2.13 -8.12
CA ILE A 20 -3.00 -2.57 -8.63
C ILE A 20 -3.17 -3.93 -9.31
N PRO A 21 -2.90 -4.03 -10.63
CA PRO A 21 -3.10 -5.29 -11.31
C PRO A 21 -2.03 -6.31 -10.91
N ARG A 22 -2.38 -7.58 -11.08
CA ARG A 22 -1.44 -8.68 -10.89
C ARG A 22 -0.20 -8.46 -11.76
N GLY A 23 0.98 -8.69 -11.19
CA GLY A 23 2.26 -8.50 -11.88
C GLY A 23 2.82 -7.09 -11.78
N TYR A 24 2.12 -6.18 -11.08
CA TYR A 24 2.56 -4.81 -10.87
C TYR A 24 2.69 -4.50 -9.39
N VAL A 25 3.49 -3.49 -9.07
CA VAL A 25 3.64 -3.00 -7.70
C VAL A 25 3.57 -1.47 -7.70
N LEU A 26 3.18 -0.92 -6.55
CA LEU A 26 3.30 0.52 -6.30
C LEU A 26 4.15 0.72 -5.04
N THR A 27 4.77 1.89 -4.95
CA THR A 27 5.51 2.26 -3.75
C THR A 27 4.60 2.97 -2.75
N TYR A 28 4.99 2.95 -1.48
CA TYR A 28 4.27 3.71 -0.44
C TYR A 28 4.16 5.19 -0.81
N GLY A 29 5.26 5.76 -1.30
CA GLY A 29 5.28 7.17 -1.69
C GLY A 29 4.35 7.48 -2.85
N ARG A 30 4.27 6.58 -3.83
CA ARG A 30 3.36 6.76 -4.97
C ARG A 30 1.91 6.71 -4.52
N ILE A 31 1.56 5.78 -3.63
CA ILE A 31 0.21 5.67 -3.09
C ILE A 31 -0.15 6.93 -2.30
N ALA A 32 0.79 7.42 -1.47
CA ALA A 32 0.57 8.66 -0.73
C ALA A 32 0.27 9.82 -1.68
N ARG A 33 1.03 9.93 -2.75
CA ARG A 33 0.85 10.99 -3.75
C ARG A 33 -0.51 10.87 -4.45
N LEU A 34 -0.89 9.65 -4.83
CA LEU A 34 -2.18 9.41 -5.48
C LEU A 34 -3.36 9.70 -4.55
N SER A 35 -3.16 9.56 -3.24
CA SER A 35 -4.20 9.86 -2.26
C SER A 35 -4.33 11.34 -1.96
N GLY A 36 -3.42 12.18 -2.50
CA GLY A 36 -3.42 13.60 -2.24
C GLY A 36 -2.56 14.04 -1.06
N TYR A 37 -1.80 13.13 -0.46
CA TYR A 37 -0.95 13.40 0.71
C TYR A 37 0.48 12.91 0.46
N PRO A 38 1.23 13.60 -0.42
CA PRO A 38 2.54 13.09 -0.87
C PRO A 38 3.58 12.90 0.23
N SER A 39 3.41 13.58 1.38
CA SER A 39 4.33 13.43 2.51
C SER A 39 3.93 12.31 3.48
N HIS A 40 2.88 11.53 3.15
CA HIS A 40 2.28 10.57 4.09
C HIS A 40 2.60 9.11 3.76
N ALA A 41 3.79 8.84 3.19
CA ALA A 41 4.18 7.46 2.84
C ALA A 41 4.18 6.53 4.07
N ARG A 42 4.62 7.03 5.23
CA ARG A 42 4.62 6.24 6.46
C ARG A 42 3.20 5.87 6.88
N GLN A 43 2.25 6.80 6.72
CA GLN A 43 0.86 6.56 7.05
C GLN A 43 0.22 5.52 6.11
N VAL A 44 0.69 5.44 4.85
CA VAL A 44 0.27 4.37 3.94
C VAL A 44 0.62 3.02 4.54
N GLY A 45 1.85 2.86 5.05
CA GLY A 45 2.27 1.63 5.70
C GLY A 45 1.38 1.28 6.89
N ARG A 46 1.04 2.27 7.71
CA ARG A 46 0.14 2.06 8.86
C ARG A 46 -1.26 1.63 8.40
N ALA A 47 -1.76 2.24 7.34
CA ALA A 47 -3.07 1.89 6.79
C ALA A 47 -3.10 0.43 6.31
N LEU A 48 -2.06 0.01 5.59
CA LEU A 48 -1.98 -1.34 5.07
C LEU A 48 -1.80 -2.37 6.16
N HIS A 49 -1.07 -2.02 7.24
CA HIS A 49 -0.84 -2.92 8.35
C HIS A 49 -2.15 -3.37 9.02
N GLY A 50 -3.16 -2.51 9.04
CA GLY A 50 -4.46 -2.82 9.64
C GLY A 50 -5.44 -3.51 8.70
N MET A 51 -5.07 -3.71 7.45
CA MET A 51 -5.99 -4.30 6.48
C MET A 51 -5.95 -5.82 6.53
N THR A 52 -7.11 -6.41 6.79
CA THR A 52 -7.26 -7.87 6.87
C THR A 52 -8.05 -8.45 5.70
N ASP A 53 -8.62 -7.61 4.85
CA ASP A 53 -9.39 -8.05 3.68
C ASP A 53 -8.43 -8.61 2.63
N LYS A 54 -8.54 -9.91 2.36
CA LYS A 54 -7.67 -10.60 1.41
C LYS A 54 -7.92 -10.18 -0.04
N ALA A 55 -9.03 -9.50 -0.31
CA ALA A 55 -9.31 -8.97 -1.64
C ALA A 55 -8.43 -7.75 -1.97
N ILE A 56 -7.83 -7.12 -0.95
CA ILE A 56 -6.93 -5.99 -1.14
C ILE A 56 -5.50 -6.52 -1.25
N PRO A 57 -4.85 -6.38 -2.42
CA PRO A 57 -3.53 -6.99 -2.65
C PRO A 57 -2.40 -6.17 -2.02
N CYS A 58 -2.35 -6.11 -0.69
CA CYS A 58 -1.34 -5.34 0.04
C CYS A 58 0.08 -5.78 -0.28
N HIS A 59 0.28 -7.02 -0.73
CA HIS A 59 1.60 -7.54 -1.11
C HIS A 59 2.17 -6.83 -2.34
N ARG A 60 1.35 -6.09 -3.10
CA ARG A 60 1.80 -5.34 -4.28
C ARG A 60 2.29 -3.94 -3.94
N VAL A 61 2.55 -3.66 -2.65
CA VAL A 61 3.09 -2.38 -2.20
C VAL A 61 4.49 -2.61 -1.64
N VAL A 62 5.45 -1.85 -2.15
CA VAL A 62 6.86 -1.98 -1.78
C VAL A 62 7.45 -0.60 -1.46
N ASP A 63 8.69 -0.55 -0.95
CA ASP A 63 9.33 0.73 -0.69
C ASP A 63 9.93 1.31 -1.98
N SER A 64 10.56 2.48 -1.86
CA SER A 64 11.06 3.23 -3.03
C SER A 64 12.18 2.53 -3.80
N VAL A 65 12.83 1.53 -3.18
CA VAL A 65 13.86 0.73 -3.85
C VAL A 65 13.38 -0.68 -4.18
N GLY A 66 12.08 -0.93 -4.04
CA GLY A 66 11.47 -2.21 -4.40
C GLY A 66 11.57 -3.28 -3.32
N ARG A 67 11.91 -2.91 -2.08
CA ARG A 67 12.00 -3.89 -1.00
C ARG A 67 10.64 -4.19 -0.40
N THR A 68 10.45 -5.43 0.00
CA THR A 68 9.23 -5.89 0.67
C THR A 68 9.24 -5.48 2.14
N ALA A 69 8.07 -5.61 2.78
CA ALA A 69 7.93 -5.26 4.20
C ALA A 69 8.80 -6.18 5.07
N PRO A 70 9.56 -5.61 6.04
CA PRO A 70 10.54 -6.40 6.81
C PRO A 70 9.89 -7.47 7.70
N ASN A 71 8.64 -7.27 8.11
CA ASN A 71 7.97 -8.20 9.02
C ASN A 71 6.93 -9.07 8.31
N TRP A 72 7.05 -9.21 6.98
CA TRP A 72 6.09 -9.99 6.21
C TRP A 72 6.83 -10.83 5.14
N PRO A 73 7.49 -11.92 5.55
CA PRO A 73 8.26 -12.74 4.59
C PRO A 73 7.42 -13.37 3.50
N ALA A 74 6.15 -13.63 3.74
CA ALA A 74 5.25 -14.20 2.73
C ALA A 74 5.04 -13.27 1.54
N GLN A 75 5.29 -11.96 1.69
CA GLN A 75 5.10 -11.00 0.60
C GLN A 75 5.93 -11.36 -0.64
N ARG A 76 7.18 -11.74 -0.45
CA ARG A 76 8.06 -12.11 -1.56
C ARG A 76 7.52 -13.33 -2.30
N THR A 77 7.02 -14.30 -1.57
CA THR A 77 6.43 -15.51 -2.16
C THR A 77 5.19 -15.16 -2.98
N LEU A 78 4.34 -14.29 -2.45
CA LEU A 78 3.13 -13.85 -3.15
C LEU A 78 3.46 -13.10 -4.43
N LEU A 79 4.46 -12.21 -4.39
CA LEU A 79 4.88 -11.46 -5.57
C LEU A 79 5.51 -12.40 -6.62
N ALA A 80 6.34 -13.34 -6.18
CA ALA A 80 6.97 -14.28 -7.10
C ALA A 80 5.94 -15.12 -7.85
N ALA A 81 4.84 -15.46 -7.18
CA ALA A 81 3.77 -16.24 -7.79
C ALA A 81 3.01 -15.47 -8.88
N GLU A 82 3.16 -14.15 -8.93
CA GLU A 82 2.47 -13.29 -9.89
C GLU A 82 3.33 -12.94 -11.12
N ASN A 83 4.59 -13.30 -11.11
CA ASN A 83 5.48 -12.98 -12.22
C ASN A 83 5.37 -14.02 -13.32
#